data_549aa9363498d1a9b886a25f98c2616c
#
_entry.id   549aa9363498d1a9b886a25f98c2616c
#
_cell.length_a   1.000
_cell.length_b   1.000
_cell.length_c   1.000
_cell.angle_alpha   90.00
_cell.angle_beta   90.00
_cell.angle_gamma   90.00
#
_symmetry.space_group_name_H-M   'P 1'
#
loop_
_entity.id
_entity.type
_entity.pdbx_description
1 polymer ?
#
loop_
_entity_poly.entity_id
_entity_poly.type
_entity_poly.pdbx_seq_one_letter_code
_entity_poly.pdbx_strand_id
1 'polypeptide(L)'
;MDFNTTEELIDDIRRGKMIILIDDEDRENEGDLVMAAPLVTGKDINFMAINARGLICLTLTEERCNQLSLGMMVEENRASHGTPFTLSIDAVSYTHLTLPTICSV
;
A
#
# COMPACT_ATOMS: atom_id res chain seq x y z
N MET A 1 -10.97 23.16 5.48
CA MET A 1 -9.61 22.65 5.39
C MET A 1 -9.18 22.62 3.94
N ASP A 2 -8.06 23.22 3.64
CA ASP A 2 -7.54 23.24 2.29
C ASP A 2 -6.64 22.04 2.04
N PHE A 3 -7.00 21.23 1.05
CA PHE A 3 -6.19 20.09 0.66
C PHE A 3 -5.16 20.52 -0.39
N ASN A 4 -4.08 19.76 -0.45
CA ASN A 4 -3.10 19.94 -1.51
C ASN A 4 -3.70 19.56 -2.86
N THR A 5 -3.19 20.17 -3.92
CA THR A 5 -3.64 19.85 -5.27
C THR A 5 -3.08 18.50 -5.71
N THR A 6 -3.70 17.92 -6.73
CA THR A 6 -3.22 16.65 -7.30
C THR A 6 -1.78 16.79 -7.79
N GLU A 7 -1.45 17.92 -8.42
CA GLU A 7 -0.11 18.18 -8.91
C GLU A 7 0.92 18.22 -7.79
N GLU A 8 0.58 18.82 -6.65
CA GLU A 8 1.45 18.86 -5.49
C GLU A 8 1.68 17.46 -4.92
N LEU A 9 0.64 16.63 -4.87
CA LEU A 9 0.74 15.26 -4.38
C LEU A 9 1.62 14.40 -5.30
N ILE A 10 1.46 14.56 -6.61
CA ILE A 10 2.28 13.83 -7.58
C ILE A 10 3.75 14.22 -7.43
N ASP A 11 4.02 15.51 -7.25
CA ASP A 11 5.39 15.99 -7.06
C ASP A 11 6.00 15.41 -5.78
N ASP A 12 5.23 15.38 -4.70
CA ASP A 12 5.69 14.79 -3.43
C ASP A 12 6.01 13.31 -3.58
N ILE A 13 5.17 12.56 -4.27
CA ILE A 13 5.41 11.13 -4.52
C ILE A 13 6.70 10.93 -5.33
N ARG A 14 6.91 11.76 -6.35
CA ARG A 14 8.14 11.69 -7.16
C ARG A 14 9.39 11.94 -6.34
N ARG A 15 9.28 12.78 -5.31
CA ARG A 15 10.41 13.11 -4.43
C ARG A 15 10.60 12.10 -3.31
N GLY A 16 9.82 11.04 -3.28
CA GLY A 16 9.91 10.02 -2.23
C GLY A 16 9.27 10.44 -0.92
N LYS A 17 8.36 11.39 -0.96
CA LYS A 17 7.64 11.83 0.23
C LYS A 17 6.36 11.01 0.40
N MET A 18 5.99 10.84 1.66
CA MET A 18 4.74 10.19 2.02
C MET A 18 3.60 11.20 1.96
N ILE A 19 2.48 10.78 1.41
CA ILE A 19 1.27 11.60 1.34
C ILE A 19 0.13 10.91 2.07
N ILE A 20 -0.91 11.67 2.36
CA ILE A 20 -2.16 11.12 2.89
C ILE A 20 -3.22 11.30 1.80
N LEU A 21 -3.77 10.17 1.35
CA LEU A 21 -4.93 10.17 0.46
C LEU A 21 -6.17 9.96 1.30
N ILE A 22 -7.12 10.88 1.16
CA ILE A 22 -8.38 10.82 1.90
C ILE A 22 -9.49 10.40 0.94
N ASP A 23 -10.25 9.42 1.37
CA ASP A 23 -11.38 8.91 0.62
C ASP A 23 -12.63 9.74 0.92
N ASP A 24 -13.65 9.61 0.06
CA ASP A 24 -14.94 10.26 0.27
C ASP A 24 -15.66 9.70 1.48
N GLU A 25 -16.40 10.56 2.17
CA GLU A 25 -17.26 10.15 3.28
C GLU A 25 -18.29 9.09 2.86
N ASP A 26 -18.71 9.17 1.59
CA ASP A 26 -19.70 8.25 1.02
C ASP A 26 -19.11 6.87 0.68
N ARG A 27 -17.80 6.72 0.73
CA ARG A 27 -17.14 5.45 0.46
C ARG A 27 -16.65 4.83 1.78
N GLU A 28 -15.38 4.92 2.09
CA GLU A 28 -14.84 4.33 3.34
C GLU A 28 -14.57 5.39 4.41
N ASN A 29 -14.50 6.66 4.02
CA ASN A 29 -14.20 7.78 4.90
C ASN A 29 -12.92 7.54 5.70
N GLU A 30 -11.89 7.05 5.03
CA GLU A 30 -10.60 6.72 5.63
C GLU A 30 -9.47 7.48 4.93
N GLY A 31 -8.36 7.61 5.63
CA GLY A 31 -7.13 8.14 5.05
C GLY A 31 -6.09 7.05 4.96
N ASP A 32 -5.32 7.06 3.88
CA ASP A 32 -4.23 6.13 3.66
C ASP A 32 -2.91 6.86 3.55
N LEU A 33 -1.87 6.31 4.15
CA LEU A 33 -0.51 6.77 3.90
C LEU A 33 -0.01 6.09 2.62
N VAL A 34 0.47 6.90 1.68
CA VAL A 34 0.89 6.41 0.37
C VAL A 34 2.27 6.94 0.03
N MET A 35 3.08 6.10 -0.55
CA MET A 35 4.44 6.43 -0.94
C MET A 35 4.86 5.61 -2.15
N ALA A 36 5.78 6.13 -2.95
CA ALA A 36 6.29 5.41 -4.12
C ALA A 36 7.12 4.19 -3.67
N ALA A 37 6.69 3.00 -4.05
CA ALA A 37 7.34 1.76 -3.63
C ALA A 37 8.85 1.70 -3.92
N PRO A 38 9.35 2.15 -5.08
CA PRO A 38 10.79 2.12 -5.35
C PRO A 38 11.64 2.97 -4.39
N LEU A 39 11.02 3.92 -3.70
CA LEU A 39 11.71 4.87 -2.82
C LEU A 39 11.48 4.57 -1.34
N VAL A 40 10.72 3.54 -1.02
CA VAL A 40 10.40 3.15 0.35
C VAL A 40 11.64 2.62 1.08
N THR A 41 11.80 3.03 2.32
CA THR A 41 12.85 2.52 3.21
C THR A 41 12.22 1.80 4.39
N GLY A 42 13.05 1.07 5.16
CA GLY A 42 12.57 0.42 6.38
C GLY A 42 11.99 1.41 7.39
N LYS A 43 12.54 2.63 7.45
CA LYS A 43 12.02 3.68 8.32
C LYS A 43 10.61 4.10 7.92
N ASP A 44 10.34 4.18 6.63
CA ASP A 44 9.02 4.55 6.13
C ASP A 44 7.98 3.49 6.48
N ILE A 45 8.32 2.22 6.29
CA ILE A 45 7.44 1.11 6.65
C ILE A 45 7.18 1.11 8.15
N ASN A 46 8.21 1.33 8.96
CA ASN A 46 8.06 1.40 10.40
C ASN A 46 7.14 2.57 10.81
N PHE A 47 7.29 3.70 10.15
CA PHE A 47 6.41 4.86 10.38
C PHE A 47 4.96 4.51 10.09
N MET A 48 4.70 3.83 8.97
CA MET A 48 3.36 3.39 8.62
C MET A 48 2.79 2.43 9.67
N ALA A 49 3.59 1.46 10.10
CA ALA A 49 3.15 0.46 11.08
C ALA A 49 2.79 1.10 12.42
N ILE A 50 3.60 2.04 12.88
CA ILE A 50 3.39 2.69 14.17
C ILE A 50 2.23 3.69 14.13
N ASN A 51 2.16 4.49 13.09
CA ASN A 51 1.25 5.63 13.04
C ASN A 51 -0.07 5.36 12.36
N ALA A 52 -0.09 4.55 11.32
CA ALA A 52 -1.32 4.24 10.59
C ALA A 52 -2.03 2.99 11.13
N ARG A 53 -1.27 2.01 11.60
CA ARG A 53 -1.79 0.80 12.26
C ARG A 53 -2.74 -0.07 11.44
N GLY A 54 -2.75 0.11 10.14
CA GLY A 54 -3.55 -0.71 9.25
C GLY A 54 -2.71 -1.73 8.51
N LEU A 55 -3.29 -2.30 7.46
CA LEU A 55 -2.57 -3.19 6.57
C LEU A 55 -1.58 -2.38 5.74
N ILE A 56 -0.38 -2.90 5.61
CA ILE A 56 0.61 -2.34 4.70
C ILE A 56 0.50 -3.12 3.40
N CYS A 57 0.12 -2.42 2.34
CA CYS A 57 -0.14 -3.04 1.04
C CYS A 57 0.83 -2.52 -0.01
N LEU A 58 1.28 -3.42 -0.86
CA LEU A 58 2.02 -3.07 -2.07
C LEU A 58 1.11 -3.29 -3.25
N THR A 59 0.88 -2.25 -4.06
CA THR A 59 0.05 -2.38 -5.25
C THR A 59 0.90 -2.92 -6.39
N LEU A 60 0.41 -3.96 -7.05
CA LEU A 60 1.08 -4.61 -8.16
C LEU A 60 0.09 -4.82 -9.30
N THR A 61 0.63 -4.89 -10.51
CA THR A 61 -0.17 -5.31 -11.66
C THR A 61 -0.45 -6.80 -11.57
N GLU A 62 -1.52 -7.24 -12.22
CA GLU A 62 -1.84 -8.66 -12.31
C GLU A 62 -0.69 -9.45 -12.93
N GLU A 63 -0.08 -8.90 -13.99
CA GLU A 63 1.07 -9.50 -14.64
C GLU A 63 2.22 -9.73 -13.66
N ARG A 64 2.52 -8.72 -12.82
CA ARG A 64 3.58 -8.85 -11.84
C ARG A 64 3.27 -9.88 -10.77
N CYS A 65 2.02 -9.94 -10.34
CA CYS A 65 1.58 -10.98 -9.40
C CYS A 65 1.77 -12.37 -9.99
N ASN A 66 1.45 -12.56 -11.26
CA ASN A 66 1.65 -13.84 -11.95
C ASN A 66 3.13 -14.19 -12.05
N GLN A 67 4.00 -13.23 -12.37
CA GLN A 67 5.45 -13.44 -12.41
C GLN A 67 6.00 -13.90 -11.05
N LEU A 68 5.44 -13.38 -9.98
CA LEU A 68 5.85 -13.72 -8.61
C LEU A 68 5.11 -14.93 -8.06
N SER A 69 4.23 -15.53 -8.83
CA SER A 69 3.39 -16.66 -8.42
C SER A 69 2.56 -16.36 -7.18
N LEU A 70 2.05 -15.13 -7.08
CA LEU A 70 1.20 -14.73 -5.99
C LEU A 70 -0.25 -15.09 -6.28
N GLY A 71 -0.79 -16.02 -5.49
CA GLY A 71 -2.19 -16.38 -5.56
C GLY A 71 -3.05 -15.42 -4.76
N MET A 72 -4.35 -15.42 -5.03
CA MET A 72 -5.30 -14.61 -4.29
C MET A 72 -5.51 -15.18 -2.89
N MET A 73 -5.75 -14.30 -1.93
CA MET A 73 -6.02 -14.69 -0.55
C MET A 73 -7.31 -15.52 -0.47
N VAL A 74 -8.30 -15.13 -1.26
CA VAL A 74 -9.54 -15.89 -1.42
C VAL A 74 -9.86 -15.96 -2.90
N GLU A 75 -10.40 -17.10 -3.35
CA GLU A 75 -10.78 -17.29 -4.75
C GLU A 75 -11.94 -16.38 -5.12
N GLU A 76 -12.87 -16.20 -4.18
CA GLU A 76 -14.02 -15.34 -4.36
C GLU A 76 -13.86 -14.13 -3.46
N ASN A 77 -13.75 -12.96 -4.07
CA ASN A 77 -13.58 -11.73 -3.29
C ASN A 77 -14.93 -11.27 -2.74
N ARG A 78 -15.07 -11.37 -1.41
CA ARG A 78 -16.29 -10.99 -0.70
C ARG A 78 -16.17 -9.68 0.06
N ALA A 79 -15.06 -8.95 -0.13
CA ALA A 79 -14.91 -7.63 0.47
C ALA A 79 -15.99 -6.70 -0.07
N SER A 80 -16.50 -5.80 0.76
CA SER A 80 -17.60 -4.90 0.39
C SER A 80 -17.28 -4.03 -0.83
N HIS A 81 -16.02 -3.73 -1.06
CA HIS A 81 -15.57 -2.92 -2.20
C HIS A 81 -14.81 -3.74 -3.25
N GLY A 82 -14.77 -5.04 -3.10
CA GLY A 82 -14.19 -5.92 -4.09
C GLY A 82 -12.68 -5.83 -4.25
N THR A 83 -11.95 -5.37 -3.23
CA THR A 83 -10.49 -5.23 -3.31
C THR A 83 -9.83 -6.60 -3.46
N PRO A 84 -9.08 -6.84 -4.55
CA PRO A 84 -8.45 -8.14 -4.79
C PRO A 84 -7.11 -8.24 -4.06
N PHE A 85 -7.10 -8.83 -2.87
CA PHE A 85 -5.89 -9.09 -2.11
C PHE A 85 -5.27 -10.42 -2.49
N THR A 86 -3.94 -10.42 -2.64
CA THR A 86 -3.17 -11.66 -2.79
C THR A 86 -2.86 -12.23 -1.41
N LEU A 87 -2.18 -13.37 -1.41
CA LEU A 87 -1.58 -13.88 -0.18
C LEU A 87 -0.54 -12.88 0.33
N SER A 88 -0.38 -12.84 1.65
CA SER A 88 0.63 -11.98 2.28
C SER A 88 2.02 -12.42 1.88
N ILE A 89 2.92 -11.45 1.74
CA ILE A 89 4.33 -11.72 1.47
C ILE A 89 5.19 -11.03 2.52
N ASP A 90 6.36 -11.57 2.74
CA ASP A 90 7.36 -10.96 3.61
C ASP A 90 8.52 -10.44 2.77
N ALA A 91 8.98 -9.23 3.11
CA ALA A 91 10.22 -8.73 2.55
C ALA A 91 11.36 -9.37 3.34
N VAL A 92 12.02 -10.35 2.74
CA VAL A 92 13.15 -11.02 3.39
C VAL A 92 14.43 -10.34 2.92
N SER A 93 15.20 -9.82 3.86
CA SER A 93 16.50 -9.22 3.58
C SER A 93 17.60 -9.96 4.35
N TYR A 94 18.85 -9.72 3.95
CA TYR A 94 19.99 -10.30 4.66
C TYR A 94 20.15 -9.75 6.08
N THR A 95 19.43 -8.71 6.42
CA THR A 95 19.41 -8.15 7.78
C THR A 95 18.34 -8.80 8.66
N HIS A 96 17.64 -9.78 8.15
CA HIS A 96 16.59 -10.53 8.86
C HIS A 96 15.37 -9.70 9.28
N LEU A 97 15.17 -8.55 8.65
CA LEU A 97 13.96 -7.78 8.83
C LEU A 97 12.89 -8.33 7.90
N THR A 98 11.88 -8.95 8.49
CA THR A 98 10.70 -9.36 7.75
C THR A 98 9.55 -8.46 8.14
N LEU A 99 8.92 -7.84 7.12
CA LEU A 99 7.75 -7.02 7.31
C LEU A 99 6.61 -7.66 6.52
N PRO A 100 5.55 -8.10 7.20
CA PRO A 100 4.43 -8.68 6.47
C PRO A 100 3.76 -7.60 5.63
N THR A 101 3.55 -7.91 4.35
CA THR A 101 2.85 -7.03 3.44
C THR A 101 1.76 -7.80 2.72
N ILE A 102 0.71 -7.08 2.33
CA ILE A 102 -0.36 -7.64 1.52
C ILE A 102 -0.34 -6.90 0.19
N CYS A 103 -0.28 -7.67 -0.90
CA CYS A 103 -0.32 -7.09 -2.23
C CYS A 103 -1.77 -6.97 -2.68
N SER A 104 -2.10 -5.84 -3.32
CA SER A 104 -3.39 -5.65 -4.00
C SER A 104 -3.16 -5.35 -5.46
N VAL A 105 -4.09 -5.81 -6.29
CA VAL A 105 -4.01 -5.67 -7.73
C VAL A 105 -5.03 -4.66 -8.24
#